data_3c9483764964a69fa7dfc87b4972e24a
#
_entry.id   3c9483764964a69fa7dfc87b4972e24a
#
_cell.length_a   1.000
_cell.length_b   1.000
_cell.length_c   1.000
_cell.angle_alpha   90.00
_cell.angle_beta   90.00
_cell.angle_gamma   90.00
#
_symmetry.space_group_name_H-M   'P 1'
#
loop_
_entity.id
_entity.type
_entity.pdbx_description
1 polymer ?
#
loop_
_entity_poly.entity_id
_entity_poly.type
_entity_poly.pdbx_seq_one_letter_code
_entity_poly.pdbx_strand_id
1 'polypeptide(L)'
;MTNYFLYISTLILLISCEQNNNQQQEQQQENPTSDSLAVVNDPKNNLNIQTNSFSEIDSSGVLIFPLSMGESEREEGSLSYKEMPNNGYWNIIFYNSKTKEYKLLSERKMLIRNYDYKYGSGDNDNFSQTTNHIFYTVCTDDFNKDKKLTYQDPQYLFISDKFGNNFRQISPTNYNLNNWKFIKSSNKVIMTVGNDSDKNKRFDNSDEITTFEIELDKGVETNEVFEGDFKNKLKILFDRDWKRLK
;
A
#
# COMPACT_ATOMS: atom_id res chain seq x y z
N MET A 1 -50.26 -25.65 -55.04
CA MET A 1 -50.00 -27.06 -55.41
C MET A 1 -49.06 -27.63 -54.36
N THR A 2 -49.65 -28.46 -53.53
CA THR A 2 -49.28 -29.85 -53.19
C THR A 2 -48.08 -29.93 -52.21
N ASN A 3 -48.34 -30.34 -51.09
CA ASN A 3 -48.59 -31.53 -50.33
C ASN A 3 -47.43 -31.81 -49.35
N TYR A 4 -47.70 -31.88 -48.04
CA TYR A 4 -47.72 -33.00 -47.09
C TYR A 4 -46.43 -33.86 -47.02
N PHE A 5 -45.82 -33.97 -45.89
CA PHE A 5 -45.89 -35.21 -45.14
C PHE A 5 -45.40 -35.05 -43.67
N LEU A 6 -46.27 -35.44 -42.84
CA LEU A 6 -46.17 -35.66 -41.41
C LEU A 6 -45.43 -36.98 -41.14
N TYR A 7 -44.39 -36.99 -40.26
CA TYR A 7 -43.97 -38.22 -39.62
C TYR A 7 -43.84 -38.01 -38.11
N ILE A 8 -44.80 -38.57 -37.42
CA ILE A 8 -44.76 -38.89 -36.02
C ILE A 8 -43.91 -40.14 -35.86
N SER A 9 -42.89 -40.08 -35.02
CA SER A 9 -42.20 -41.28 -34.54
C SER A 9 -42.12 -41.21 -33.02
N THR A 10 -42.97 -41.99 -32.44
CA THR A 10 -43.02 -42.35 -31.02
C THR A 10 -41.81 -43.25 -30.73
N LEU A 11 -40.98 -42.89 -29.73
CA LEU A 11 -40.01 -43.82 -29.18
C LEU A 11 -39.99 -43.72 -27.64
N ILE A 12 -40.51 -44.70 -27.07
CA ILE A 12 -40.43 -45.48 -25.85
C ILE A 12 -39.39 -44.99 -24.81
N LEU A 13 -39.94 -44.70 -23.64
CA LEU A 13 -39.31 -44.54 -22.35
C LEU A 13 -38.56 -45.86 -21.94
N LEU A 14 -37.28 -45.71 -21.69
CA LEU A 14 -36.57 -46.62 -20.78
C LEU A 14 -36.15 -45.81 -19.56
N ILE A 15 -36.78 -46.08 -18.46
CA ILE A 15 -36.42 -45.57 -17.12
C ILE A 15 -35.22 -46.41 -16.67
N SER A 16 -34.05 -45.79 -16.67
CA SER A 16 -32.88 -46.31 -15.93
C SER A 16 -32.68 -45.40 -14.74
N CYS A 17 -32.96 -45.92 -13.55
CA CYS A 17 -32.52 -45.33 -12.30
C CYS A 17 -30.99 -45.48 -12.18
N GLU A 18 -30.27 -44.45 -12.46
CA GLU A 18 -28.92 -44.25 -11.95
C GLU A 18 -28.96 -43.14 -10.90
N GLN A 19 -28.61 -43.52 -9.69
CA GLN A 19 -28.33 -42.58 -8.59
C GLN A 19 -27.10 -41.74 -9.00
N ASN A 20 -27.35 -40.58 -9.54
CA ASN A 20 -26.31 -39.56 -9.66
C ASN A 20 -26.27 -38.80 -8.33
N ASN A 21 -25.21 -39.02 -7.59
CA ASN A 21 -24.70 -38.12 -6.59
C ASN A 21 -24.40 -36.78 -7.27
N ASN A 22 -25.38 -35.90 -7.28
CA ASN A 22 -25.16 -34.48 -7.51
C ASN A 22 -24.36 -33.94 -6.31
N GLN A 23 -23.05 -33.95 -6.42
CA GLN A 23 -22.24 -33.01 -5.70
C GLN A 23 -22.61 -31.64 -6.28
N GLN A 24 -23.57 -30.99 -5.65
CA GLN A 24 -23.68 -29.56 -5.68
C GLN A 24 -22.34 -29.03 -5.16
N GLN A 25 -21.54 -28.46 -6.05
CA GLN A 25 -20.53 -27.50 -5.68
C GLN A 25 -21.31 -26.32 -5.09
N GLU A 26 -21.61 -26.40 -3.81
CA GLU A 26 -21.85 -25.21 -3.00
C GLU A 26 -20.60 -24.36 -3.18
N GLN A 27 -20.74 -23.25 -3.88
CA GLN A 27 -19.85 -22.12 -3.70
C GLN A 27 -19.89 -21.85 -2.19
N GLN A 28 -18.89 -22.35 -1.50
CA GLN A 28 -18.60 -21.93 -0.15
C GLN A 28 -18.31 -20.43 -0.25
N GLN A 29 -19.35 -19.66 -0.02
CA GLN A 29 -19.21 -18.34 0.53
C GLN A 29 -18.37 -18.58 1.79
N GLU A 30 -17.09 -18.21 1.77
CA GLU A 30 -16.25 -18.25 2.95
C GLU A 30 -16.92 -17.33 4.00
N ASN A 31 -17.78 -17.93 4.79
CA ASN A 31 -18.10 -17.33 6.07
C ASN A 31 -16.76 -17.12 6.78
N PRO A 32 -16.52 -15.94 7.38
CA PRO A 32 -15.34 -15.74 8.20
C PRO A 32 -15.31 -16.90 9.19
N THR A 33 -14.31 -17.75 9.00
CA THR A 33 -14.21 -19.02 9.72
C THR A 33 -14.20 -18.74 11.22
N SER A 34 -14.71 -19.69 11.99
CA SER A 34 -14.69 -19.65 13.46
C SER A 34 -13.32 -19.25 14.03
N ASP A 35 -12.25 -19.46 13.28
CA ASP A 35 -10.87 -19.08 13.61
C ASP A 35 -10.68 -17.56 13.69
N SER A 36 -11.34 -16.76 12.85
CA SER A 36 -11.22 -15.30 12.93
C SER A 36 -11.89 -14.73 14.18
N LEU A 37 -12.99 -15.32 14.59
CA LEU A 37 -13.67 -14.94 15.84
C LEU A 37 -12.91 -15.43 17.09
N ALA A 38 -12.27 -16.60 17.01
CA ALA A 38 -11.42 -17.11 18.09
C ALA A 38 -10.21 -16.20 18.31
N VAL A 39 -9.61 -15.69 17.23
CA VAL A 39 -8.50 -14.72 17.30
C VAL A 39 -8.94 -13.42 18.00
N VAL A 40 -10.13 -12.91 17.70
CA VAL A 40 -10.65 -11.69 18.33
C VAL A 40 -10.90 -11.89 19.83
N ASN A 41 -11.29 -13.08 20.25
CA ASN A 41 -11.63 -13.38 21.64
C ASN A 41 -10.43 -13.83 22.50
N ASP A 42 -9.28 -14.14 21.90
CA ASP A 42 -8.07 -14.48 22.63
C ASP A 42 -7.21 -13.22 22.85
N PRO A 43 -7.09 -12.70 24.08
CA PRO A 43 -6.27 -11.53 24.38
C PRO A 43 -4.80 -11.68 23.96
N LYS A 44 -4.28 -12.90 23.90
CA LYS A 44 -2.91 -13.18 23.47
C LYS A 44 -2.70 -12.94 21.97
N ASN A 45 -3.76 -12.99 21.18
CA ASN A 45 -3.72 -12.75 19.74
C ASN A 45 -4.02 -11.29 19.35
N ASN A 46 -4.37 -10.44 20.32
CA ASN A 46 -4.76 -9.04 20.09
C ASN A 46 -3.59 -8.05 20.22
N LEU A 47 -2.35 -8.52 20.18
CA LEU A 47 -1.17 -7.68 20.46
C LEU A 47 -0.97 -6.54 19.46
N ASN A 48 -1.36 -6.76 18.21
CA ASN A 48 -1.12 -5.78 17.14
C ASN A 48 -2.23 -4.73 16.96
N ILE A 49 -3.27 -4.75 17.79
CA ILE A 49 -4.29 -3.70 17.84
C ILE A 49 -4.08 -2.75 19.03
N GLN A 50 -2.95 -2.83 19.71
CA GLN A 50 -2.64 -1.94 20.82
C GLN A 50 -2.23 -0.57 20.30
N THR A 51 -2.85 0.46 20.87
CA THR A 51 -2.57 1.86 20.58
C THR A 51 -1.68 2.45 21.66
N ASN A 52 -0.39 2.19 21.60
CA ASN A 52 0.55 2.60 22.64
C ASN A 52 0.87 4.09 22.65
N SER A 53 0.60 4.78 21.54
CA SER A 53 0.86 6.21 21.41
C SER A 53 -0.22 6.88 20.57
N PHE A 54 -0.36 8.17 20.78
CA PHE A 54 -1.23 9.01 19.93
C PHE A 54 -0.67 10.41 19.84
N SER A 55 -1.11 11.13 18.82
CA SER A 55 -0.77 12.54 18.61
C SER A 55 -1.99 13.29 18.11
N GLU A 56 -2.14 14.54 18.56
CA GLU A 56 -3.14 15.45 18.01
C GLU A 56 -2.58 16.16 16.78
N ILE A 57 -3.42 16.32 15.75
CA ILE A 57 -3.08 17.03 14.53
C ILE A 57 -3.54 18.49 14.66
N ASP A 58 -2.57 19.42 14.66
CA ASP A 58 -2.79 20.88 14.55
C ASP A 58 -3.79 21.45 15.55
N SER A 59 -3.88 20.91 16.76
CA SER A 59 -4.89 21.30 17.75
C SER A 59 -6.33 21.27 17.23
N SER A 60 -6.59 20.40 16.26
CA SER A 60 -7.88 20.25 15.58
C SER A 60 -8.92 19.49 16.38
N GLY A 61 -8.48 18.73 17.39
CA GLY A 61 -9.26 17.73 18.10
C GLY A 61 -9.24 16.36 17.40
N VAL A 62 -8.50 16.23 16.30
CA VAL A 62 -8.28 14.94 15.64
C VAL A 62 -7.01 14.30 16.17
N LEU A 63 -7.15 13.08 16.66
CA LEU A 63 -6.07 12.27 17.18
C LEU A 63 -5.76 11.15 16.20
N ILE A 64 -4.48 10.83 16.04
CA ILE A 64 -3.99 9.68 15.27
C ILE A 64 -3.39 8.66 16.22
N PHE A 65 -3.79 7.40 16.05
CA PHE A 65 -3.29 6.26 16.82
C PHE A 65 -2.66 5.27 15.83
N PRO A 66 -1.33 5.23 15.72
CA PRO A 66 -0.65 4.26 14.87
C PRO A 66 -0.75 2.86 15.50
N LEU A 67 -1.10 1.88 14.66
CA LEU A 67 -1.18 0.47 15.04
C LEU A 67 0.12 -0.23 14.69
N SER A 68 0.91 -0.53 15.71
CA SER A 68 2.26 -1.09 15.56
C SER A 68 2.25 -2.50 15.00
N MET A 69 3.31 -2.82 14.24
CA MET A 69 3.61 -4.17 13.75
C MET A 69 4.42 -5.00 14.77
N GLY A 70 4.87 -4.38 15.87
CA GLY A 70 5.78 -5.00 16.84
C GLY A 70 5.25 -6.28 17.44
N GLU A 71 6.12 -7.29 17.53
CA GLU A 71 5.89 -8.46 18.37
C GLU A 71 6.17 -8.08 19.82
N SER A 72 5.29 -8.47 20.74
CA SER A 72 5.74 -8.74 22.09
C SER A 72 6.54 -10.04 22.04
N GLU A 73 7.65 -10.11 22.79
CA GLU A 73 8.41 -11.33 22.98
C GLU A 73 7.46 -12.48 23.35
N ARG A 74 7.22 -13.38 22.39
CA ARG A 74 6.43 -14.58 22.59
C ARG A 74 7.35 -15.75 22.84
N GLU A 75 6.99 -16.54 23.84
CA GLU A 75 7.64 -17.82 24.13
C GLU A 75 7.69 -18.72 22.89
N GLU A 76 8.78 -19.46 22.76
CA GLU A 76 8.99 -20.45 21.71
C GLU A 76 7.80 -21.41 21.57
N GLY A 77 7.15 -21.42 20.42
CA GLY A 77 6.05 -22.35 20.11
C GLY A 77 4.74 -21.74 19.65
N SER A 78 4.55 -20.42 19.73
CA SER A 78 3.38 -19.78 19.15
C SER A 78 3.58 -19.56 17.64
N LEU A 79 2.52 -19.63 16.87
CA LEU A 79 2.51 -19.26 15.45
C LEU A 79 3.17 -17.88 15.30
N SER A 80 4.37 -17.90 14.81
CA SER A 80 5.26 -16.76 14.80
C SER A 80 4.86 -15.82 13.69
N TYR A 81 4.47 -14.60 14.03
CA TYR A 81 4.51 -13.46 13.12
C TYR A 81 5.96 -12.96 12.93
N LYS A 82 6.96 -13.83 13.12
CA LYS A 82 8.43 -13.55 13.10
C LYS A 82 8.94 -12.89 11.82
N GLU A 83 8.07 -12.71 10.86
CA GLU A 83 8.40 -12.14 9.55
C GLU A 83 7.88 -10.71 9.38
N MET A 84 7.27 -10.16 10.41
CA MET A 84 6.84 -8.76 10.40
C MET A 84 8.00 -7.84 10.78
N PRO A 85 8.21 -6.75 10.05
CA PRO A 85 9.23 -5.77 10.42
C PRO A 85 8.94 -5.20 11.80
N ASN A 86 9.92 -5.22 12.70
CA ASN A 86 9.76 -4.72 14.08
C ASN A 86 9.47 -3.21 14.16
N ASN A 87 9.66 -2.48 13.07
CA ASN A 87 9.46 -1.04 13.00
C ASN A 87 8.45 -0.72 11.90
N GLY A 88 7.32 -0.13 12.28
CA GLY A 88 6.29 0.29 11.35
C GLY A 88 4.89 0.06 11.89
N TYR A 89 3.92 0.37 11.04
CA TYR A 89 2.52 0.31 11.40
C TYR A 89 1.74 -0.44 10.31
N TRP A 90 0.80 -1.26 10.72
CA TRP A 90 -0.08 -1.94 9.76
C TRP A 90 -1.32 -1.09 9.41
N ASN A 91 -1.65 -0.08 10.28
CA ASN A 91 -2.72 0.88 10.03
C ASN A 91 -2.60 2.08 10.98
N ILE A 92 -3.49 3.05 10.82
CA ILE A 92 -3.65 4.20 11.69
C ILE A 92 -5.13 4.41 11.95
N ILE A 93 -5.52 4.62 13.22
CA ILE A 93 -6.86 5.06 13.59
C ILE A 93 -6.86 6.58 13.68
N PHE A 94 -7.86 7.21 13.06
CA PHE A 94 -8.20 8.62 13.26
C PHE A 94 -9.40 8.69 14.21
N TYR A 95 -9.29 9.51 15.23
CA TYR A 95 -10.34 9.74 16.20
C TYR A 95 -10.60 11.23 16.35
N ASN A 96 -11.83 11.65 16.13
CA ASN A 96 -12.26 13.02 16.38
C ASN A 96 -12.81 13.13 17.82
N SER A 97 -12.08 13.81 18.70
CA SER A 97 -12.45 13.95 20.12
C SER A 97 -13.71 14.78 20.34
N LYS A 98 -14.10 15.63 19.37
CA LYS A 98 -15.31 16.48 19.44
C LYS A 98 -16.58 15.71 19.05
N THR A 99 -16.53 14.93 17.96
CA THR A 99 -17.67 14.15 17.46
C THR A 99 -17.69 12.72 18.00
N LYS A 100 -16.59 12.24 18.56
CA LYS A 100 -16.35 10.85 19.01
C LYS A 100 -16.36 9.82 17.88
N GLU A 101 -16.26 10.26 16.64
CA GLU A 101 -16.13 9.40 15.48
C GLU A 101 -14.72 8.90 15.32
N TYR A 102 -14.60 7.68 14.83
CA TYR A 102 -13.29 7.07 14.54
C TYR A 102 -13.33 6.26 13.24
N LYS A 103 -12.19 6.14 12.60
CA LYS A 103 -12.04 5.33 11.38
C LYS A 103 -10.60 4.87 11.20
N LEU A 104 -10.41 3.82 10.41
CA LEU A 104 -9.10 3.41 9.90
C LEU A 104 -8.67 4.29 8.72
N LEU A 105 -7.35 4.43 8.54
CA LEU A 105 -6.78 5.07 7.36
C LEU A 105 -7.14 4.29 6.09
N SER A 106 -7.07 2.96 6.14
CA SER A 106 -7.41 2.08 5.03
C SER A 106 -7.79 0.69 5.53
N GLU A 107 -8.62 -0.03 4.76
CA GLU A 107 -8.92 -1.46 5.00
C GLU A 107 -7.99 -2.39 4.19
N ARG A 108 -7.12 -1.82 3.33
CA ARG A 108 -6.18 -2.61 2.54
C ARG A 108 -4.99 -3.05 3.40
N LYS A 109 -4.47 -4.25 3.12
CA LYS A 109 -3.20 -4.69 3.69
C LYS A 109 -2.09 -3.75 3.23
N MET A 110 -1.34 -3.22 4.17
CA MET A 110 -0.21 -2.32 3.92
C MET A 110 0.77 -2.35 5.08
N LEU A 111 1.98 -1.88 4.82
CA LEU A 111 2.99 -1.66 5.81
C LEU A 111 3.42 -0.19 5.75
N ILE A 112 3.02 0.59 6.74
CA ILE A 112 3.37 2.00 6.87
C ILE A 112 4.70 2.10 7.59
N ARG A 113 5.74 2.56 6.89
CA ARG A 113 7.06 2.77 7.49
C ARG A 113 7.11 4.04 8.32
N ASN A 114 6.52 5.11 7.77
CA ASN A 114 6.51 6.42 8.38
C ASN A 114 5.27 7.20 7.97
N TYR A 115 4.89 8.17 8.80
CA TYR A 115 3.89 9.18 8.47
C TYR A 115 4.37 10.54 8.97
N ASP A 116 4.21 11.56 8.12
CA ASP A 116 4.73 12.89 8.36
C ASP A 116 3.60 13.93 8.27
N TYR A 117 3.31 14.57 9.37
CA TYR A 117 2.40 15.71 9.46
C TYR A 117 3.09 16.96 9.98
N LYS A 118 4.37 16.86 10.36
CA LYS A 118 5.21 17.95 10.83
C LYS A 118 6.36 18.19 9.87
N TYR A 119 6.75 19.45 9.68
CA TYR A 119 8.05 19.77 9.10
C TYR A 119 9.16 19.26 10.03
N GLY A 120 10.28 18.86 9.43
CA GLY A 120 11.42 18.31 10.18
C GLY A 120 11.88 19.24 11.32
N SER A 121 12.72 18.71 12.20
CA SER A 121 13.19 19.36 13.42
C SER A 121 13.77 20.76 13.18
N GLY A 122 12.97 21.78 13.37
CA GLY A 122 13.41 23.17 13.22
C GLY A 122 12.37 24.13 12.61
N ASP A 123 11.41 23.59 11.86
CA ASP A 123 10.31 24.41 11.34
C ASP A 123 9.09 24.31 12.28
N ASN A 124 8.56 25.46 12.67
CA ASN A 124 7.36 25.53 13.50
C ASN A 124 6.07 25.19 12.74
N ASP A 125 6.15 25.06 11.42
CA ASP A 125 5.02 24.77 10.55
C ASP A 125 4.84 23.25 10.39
N ASN A 126 3.65 22.75 10.64
CA ASN A 126 3.30 21.38 10.33
C ASN A 126 2.92 21.23 8.85
N PHE A 127 3.24 20.08 8.23
CA PHE A 127 2.80 19.78 6.86
C PHE A 127 1.29 19.86 6.73
N SER A 128 0.57 19.33 7.71
CA SER A 128 -0.88 19.37 7.75
C SER A 128 -1.45 20.80 7.75
N GLN A 129 -0.80 21.75 8.39
CA GLN A 129 -1.21 23.17 8.36
C GLN A 129 -0.93 23.83 7.01
N THR A 130 0.21 23.52 6.40
CA THR A 130 0.64 24.15 5.15
C THR A 130 -0.06 23.57 3.93
N THR A 131 -0.24 22.24 3.90
CA THR A 131 -0.72 21.51 2.72
C THR A 131 -2.11 20.93 2.89
N ASN A 132 -2.64 20.91 4.10
CA ASN A 132 -3.83 20.15 4.52
C ASN A 132 -3.69 18.63 4.32
N HIS A 133 -2.45 18.14 4.23
CA HIS A 133 -2.15 16.72 3.99
C HIS A 133 -1.26 16.13 5.07
N ILE A 134 -1.39 14.81 5.22
CA ILE A 134 -0.44 13.95 5.91
C ILE A 134 0.22 13.09 4.84
N PHE A 135 1.54 12.93 4.92
CA PHE A 135 2.33 12.14 4.00
C PHE A 135 2.70 10.80 4.64
N TYR A 136 2.68 9.73 3.86
CA TYR A 136 2.99 8.38 4.34
C TYR A 136 3.96 7.70 3.39
N THR A 137 4.92 6.98 3.97
CA THR A 137 5.76 6.05 3.22
C THR A 137 5.21 4.63 3.47
N VAL A 138 4.72 3.98 2.41
CA VAL A 138 3.92 2.76 2.52
C VAL A 138 4.36 1.72 1.50
N CYS A 139 4.47 0.44 1.95
CA CYS A 139 4.54 -0.72 1.06
C CYS A 139 3.13 -1.29 0.90
N THR A 140 2.71 -1.52 -0.33
CA THR A 140 1.39 -2.10 -0.66
C THR A 140 1.47 -3.38 -1.45
N ASP A 141 2.60 -3.64 -2.12
CA ASP A 141 2.76 -4.71 -3.09
C ASP A 141 3.91 -5.64 -2.72
N ASP A 142 3.67 -6.94 -2.73
CA ASP A 142 4.69 -7.98 -2.69
C ASP A 142 5.33 -8.08 -4.08
N PHE A 143 6.32 -7.23 -4.33
CA PHE A 143 6.95 -7.08 -5.63
C PHE A 143 7.87 -8.26 -5.97
N ASN A 144 8.60 -8.75 -4.99
CA ASN A 144 9.52 -9.87 -5.15
C ASN A 144 8.78 -11.23 -5.21
N LYS A 145 7.47 -11.27 -4.85
CA LYS A 145 6.58 -12.43 -4.84
C LYS A 145 7.01 -13.51 -3.85
N ASP A 146 7.56 -13.11 -2.73
CA ASP A 146 7.93 -14.02 -1.63
C ASP A 146 6.75 -14.30 -0.67
N LYS A 147 5.56 -13.75 -0.96
CA LYS A 147 4.31 -13.82 -0.19
C LYS A 147 4.32 -13.02 1.11
N LYS A 148 5.31 -12.18 1.29
CA LYS A 148 5.46 -11.30 2.45
C LYS A 148 5.38 -9.86 2.01
N LEU A 149 4.93 -8.99 2.88
CA LEU A 149 4.99 -7.55 2.68
C LEU A 149 6.03 -7.00 3.65
N THR A 150 7.16 -6.59 3.12
CA THR A 150 8.32 -6.16 3.90
C THR A 150 8.92 -4.86 3.38
N TYR A 151 9.94 -4.33 4.05
CA TYR A 151 10.69 -3.18 3.55
C TYR A 151 11.66 -3.49 2.39
N GLN A 152 11.71 -4.75 1.95
CA GLN A 152 12.40 -5.14 0.72
C GLN A 152 11.53 -4.88 -0.51
N ASP A 153 10.22 -4.75 -0.30
CA ASP A 153 9.28 -4.35 -1.33
C ASP A 153 9.30 -2.84 -1.56
N PRO A 154 8.85 -2.36 -2.72
CA PRO A 154 8.89 -0.95 -3.03
C PRO A 154 8.03 -0.15 -2.06
N GLN A 155 8.59 0.98 -1.67
CA GLN A 155 7.92 1.96 -0.86
C GLN A 155 7.35 3.04 -1.77
N TYR A 156 6.15 3.47 -1.46
CA TYR A 156 5.44 4.51 -2.20
C TYR A 156 5.10 5.69 -1.29
N LEU A 157 5.03 6.86 -1.87
CA LEU A 157 4.53 8.04 -1.18
C LEU A 157 3.02 8.13 -1.34
N PHE A 158 2.32 8.16 -0.22
CA PHE A 158 0.89 8.35 -0.12
C PHE A 158 0.57 9.65 0.60
N ILE A 159 -0.62 10.18 0.36
CA ILE A 159 -1.17 11.30 1.13
C ILE A 159 -2.61 11.01 1.56
N SER A 160 -3.03 11.64 2.64
CA SER A 160 -4.44 11.85 3.00
C SER A 160 -4.67 13.31 3.37
N ASP A 161 -5.92 13.73 3.54
CA ASP A 161 -6.17 14.95 4.30
C ASP A 161 -5.83 14.73 5.79
N LYS A 162 -5.83 15.80 6.57
CA LYS A 162 -5.52 15.73 8.01
C LYS A 162 -6.54 14.94 8.86
N PHE A 163 -7.65 14.53 8.26
CA PHE A 163 -8.65 13.67 8.87
C PHE A 163 -8.54 12.21 8.39
N GLY A 164 -7.52 11.89 7.59
CA GLY A 164 -7.29 10.56 7.02
C GLY A 164 -8.24 10.22 5.86
N ASN A 165 -8.93 11.20 5.25
CA ASN A 165 -9.74 10.98 4.05
C ASN A 165 -8.88 11.08 2.80
N ASN A 166 -9.39 10.55 1.68
CA ASN A 166 -8.72 10.62 0.37
C ASN A 166 -7.31 10.03 0.37
N PHE A 167 -7.11 8.96 1.16
CA PHE A 167 -5.84 8.25 1.20
C PHE A 167 -5.52 7.68 -0.17
N ARG A 168 -4.43 8.16 -0.79
CA ARG A 168 -4.03 7.79 -2.14
C ARG A 168 -2.53 7.88 -2.36
N GLN A 169 -2.03 7.08 -3.27
CA GLN A 169 -0.64 7.15 -3.74
C GLN A 169 -0.43 8.39 -4.62
N ILE A 170 0.73 9.03 -4.47
CA ILE A 170 1.19 10.16 -5.27
C ILE A 170 2.56 9.91 -5.92
N SER A 171 3.31 8.89 -5.49
CA SER A 171 4.51 8.46 -6.21
C SER A 171 4.15 7.56 -7.38
N PRO A 172 5.01 7.47 -8.43
CA PRO A 172 4.79 6.56 -9.54
C PRO A 172 4.72 5.09 -9.08
N THR A 173 3.90 4.29 -9.76
CA THR A 173 3.84 2.83 -9.56
C THR A 173 5.07 2.16 -10.17
N ASN A 174 5.46 1.00 -9.64
CA ASN A 174 6.63 0.22 -10.07
C ASN A 174 8.00 0.87 -9.84
N TYR A 175 8.05 1.90 -9.02
CA TYR A 175 9.27 2.55 -8.56
C TYR A 175 9.35 2.48 -7.05
N ASN A 176 10.56 2.33 -6.52
CA ASN A 176 10.81 2.46 -5.09
C ASN A 176 11.08 3.91 -4.72
N LEU A 177 10.39 4.44 -3.74
CA LEU A 177 10.65 5.78 -3.19
C LEU A 177 11.97 5.78 -2.42
N ASN A 178 12.97 6.53 -2.89
CA ASN A 178 14.24 6.71 -2.20
C ASN A 178 14.22 7.92 -1.27
N ASN A 179 13.65 9.03 -1.75
CA ASN A 179 13.57 10.28 -0.99
C ASN A 179 12.45 11.16 -1.54
N TRP A 180 11.94 12.06 -0.71
CA TRP A 180 10.99 13.07 -1.12
C TRP A 180 11.09 14.35 -0.29
N LYS A 181 10.64 15.45 -0.86
CA LYS A 181 10.57 16.74 -0.18
C LYS A 181 9.40 17.56 -0.71
N PHE A 182 8.65 18.17 0.20
CA PHE A 182 7.69 19.22 -0.15
C PHE A 182 8.40 20.55 -0.33
N ILE A 183 8.16 21.21 -1.46
CA ILE A 183 8.72 22.52 -1.81
C ILE A 183 7.62 23.57 -1.62
N LYS A 184 7.64 24.22 -0.46
CA LYS A 184 6.61 25.18 -0.03
C LYS A 184 6.42 26.32 -1.04
N SER A 185 7.51 26.83 -1.61
CA SER A 185 7.48 27.98 -2.55
C SER A 185 6.73 27.70 -3.86
N SER A 186 6.63 26.44 -4.25
CA SER A 186 5.97 26.04 -5.51
C SER A 186 4.79 25.10 -5.30
N ASN A 187 4.45 24.76 -4.06
CA ASN A 187 3.41 23.79 -3.68
C ASN A 187 3.58 22.42 -4.39
N LYS A 188 4.83 22.00 -4.55
CA LYS A 188 5.19 20.76 -5.23
C LYS A 188 5.84 19.77 -4.29
N VAL A 189 5.64 18.49 -4.54
CA VAL A 189 6.45 17.42 -3.96
C VAL A 189 7.45 16.95 -5.02
N ILE A 190 8.72 16.96 -4.66
CA ILE A 190 9.80 16.37 -5.47
C ILE A 190 10.14 15.01 -4.85
N MET A 191 10.28 14.00 -5.70
CA MET A 191 10.59 12.63 -5.31
C MET A 191 11.74 12.10 -6.13
N THR A 192 12.69 11.40 -5.49
CA THR A 192 13.65 10.53 -6.18
C THR A 192 13.24 9.09 -5.99
N VAL A 193 13.17 8.34 -7.06
CA VAL A 193 12.68 6.97 -7.09
C VAL A 193 13.64 6.06 -7.86
N GLY A 194 13.78 4.82 -7.41
CA GLY A 194 14.56 3.79 -8.09
C GLY A 194 13.66 2.92 -8.97
N ASN A 195 14.14 2.56 -10.14
CA ASN A 195 13.50 1.64 -11.07
C ASN A 195 14.30 0.33 -11.12
N ASP A 196 13.69 -0.82 -10.85
CA ASP A 196 14.33 -2.15 -11.01
C ASP A 196 14.77 -2.33 -12.48
N SER A 197 15.89 -1.70 -12.83
CA SER A 197 16.39 -1.58 -14.20
C SER A 197 17.06 -2.86 -14.70
N ASP A 198 17.63 -3.66 -13.81
CA ASP A 198 18.23 -4.96 -14.11
C ASP A 198 17.25 -6.14 -13.97
N LYS A 199 16.02 -5.88 -13.50
CA LYS A 199 14.91 -6.84 -13.32
C LYS A 199 15.23 -7.97 -12.34
N ASN A 200 16.07 -7.68 -11.35
CA ASN A 200 16.43 -8.63 -10.29
C ASN A 200 15.39 -8.71 -9.17
N LYS A 201 14.32 -7.91 -9.24
CA LYS A 201 13.26 -7.75 -8.24
C LYS A 201 13.73 -7.19 -6.90
N ARG A 202 14.75 -6.40 -6.92
CA ARG A 202 15.29 -5.68 -5.78
C ARG A 202 15.54 -4.24 -6.19
N PHE A 203 15.48 -3.34 -5.24
CA PHE A 203 15.82 -1.95 -5.45
C PHE A 203 17.14 -1.66 -4.73
N ASP A 204 18.20 -1.48 -5.50
CA ASP A 204 19.56 -1.31 -4.97
C ASP A 204 20.36 -0.24 -5.73
N ASN A 205 21.65 -0.14 -5.42
CA ASN A 205 22.51 0.91 -5.97
C ASN A 205 22.86 0.73 -7.47
N SER A 206 22.52 -0.41 -8.07
CA SER A 206 22.69 -0.65 -9.51
C SER A 206 21.54 -0.14 -10.34
N ASP A 207 20.45 0.22 -9.68
CA ASP A 207 19.23 0.67 -10.32
C ASP A 207 19.28 2.13 -10.78
N GLU A 208 18.51 2.40 -11.83
CA GLU A 208 18.34 3.75 -12.34
C GLU A 208 17.48 4.58 -11.40
N ILE A 209 17.98 5.78 -11.04
CA ILE A 209 17.26 6.74 -10.22
C ILE A 209 16.67 7.83 -11.11
N THR A 210 15.39 8.09 -10.93
CA THR A 210 14.65 9.15 -11.63
C THR A 210 14.04 10.12 -10.63
N THR A 211 13.94 11.39 -11.03
CA THR A 211 13.31 12.44 -10.22
C THR A 211 11.97 12.81 -10.81
N PHE A 212 10.93 12.77 -10.00
CA PHE A 212 9.58 13.19 -10.36
C PHE A 212 9.12 14.36 -9.52
N GLU A 213 8.21 15.14 -10.07
CA GLU A 213 7.47 16.17 -9.35
C GLU A 213 5.96 15.94 -9.47
N ILE A 214 5.24 16.39 -8.44
CA ILE A 214 3.78 16.46 -8.43
C ILE A 214 3.37 17.78 -7.80
N GLU A 215 2.38 18.42 -8.38
CA GLU A 215 1.73 19.61 -7.82
C GLU A 215 0.46 19.19 -7.07
N LEU A 216 0.42 19.41 -5.75
CA LEU A 216 -0.62 18.87 -4.90
C LEU A 216 -2.04 19.32 -5.26
N ASP A 217 -2.19 20.54 -5.79
CA ASP A 217 -3.50 21.13 -6.13
C ASP A 217 -4.01 20.68 -7.51
N LYS A 218 -3.14 20.14 -8.37
CA LYS A 218 -3.49 19.75 -9.75
C LYS A 218 -3.82 18.27 -9.94
N GLY A 219 -3.83 17.49 -8.87
CA GLY A 219 -4.21 16.08 -8.93
C GLY A 219 -3.07 15.10 -8.65
N VAL A 220 -3.06 13.96 -9.36
CA VAL A 220 -2.10 12.86 -9.14
C VAL A 220 -1.13 12.64 -10.30
N GLU A 221 -1.11 13.55 -11.27
CA GLU A 221 -0.19 13.44 -12.40
C GLU A 221 1.23 13.79 -11.97
N THR A 222 2.13 12.83 -12.10
CA THR A 222 3.55 12.99 -11.81
C THR A 222 4.30 13.26 -13.11
N ASN A 223 5.18 14.27 -13.09
CA ASN A 223 6.02 14.61 -14.22
C ASN A 223 7.49 14.35 -13.91
N GLU A 224 8.22 13.82 -14.87
CA GLU A 224 9.66 13.66 -14.73
C GLU A 224 10.33 15.05 -14.80
N VAL A 225 11.24 15.34 -13.83
CA VAL A 225 11.86 16.66 -13.71
C VAL A 225 12.96 16.87 -14.76
N PHE A 226 13.72 15.81 -15.07
CA PHE A 226 14.86 15.91 -15.98
C PHE A 226 14.56 15.20 -17.29
N GLU A 227 14.48 15.96 -18.37
CA GLU A 227 14.21 15.44 -19.71
C GLU A 227 15.37 14.55 -20.22
N GLY A 228 15.05 13.66 -21.17
CA GLY A 228 15.98 12.68 -21.71
C GLY A 228 17.26 13.28 -22.28
N ASP A 229 17.18 14.41 -22.99
CA ASP A 229 18.35 15.11 -23.54
C ASP A 229 19.29 15.64 -22.47
N PHE A 230 18.73 16.14 -21.36
CA PHE A 230 19.55 16.56 -20.24
C PHE A 230 20.23 15.37 -19.54
N LYS A 231 19.52 14.27 -19.34
CA LYS A 231 20.09 13.03 -18.79
C LYS A 231 21.24 12.50 -19.68
N ASN A 232 21.05 12.50 -21.01
CA ASN A 232 22.08 12.09 -21.95
C ASN A 232 23.30 13.00 -21.87
N LYS A 233 23.11 14.31 -21.75
CA LYS A 233 24.20 15.26 -21.54
C LYS A 233 25.00 14.95 -20.26
N LEU A 234 24.31 14.68 -19.14
CA LEU A 234 24.96 14.31 -17.88
C LEU A 234 25.82 13.06 -18.04
N LYS A 235 25.27 12.03 -18.71
CA LYS A 235 26.00 10.78 -18.98
C LYS A 235 27.24 10.99 -19.81
N ILE A 236 27.18 11.80 -20.88
CA ILE A 236 28.31 12.15 -21.72
C ILE A 236 29.37 12.87 -20.90
N LEU A 237 29.01 13.82 -20.07
CA LEU A 237 29.92 14.54 -19.20
C LEU A 237 30.63 13.63 -18.20
N PHE A 238 29.88 12.73 -17.58
CA PHE A 238 30.40 11.75 -16.64
C PHE A 238 31.36 10.77 -17.32
N ASP A 239 30.99 10.23 -18.47
CA ASP A 239 31.82 9.29 -19.23
C ASP A 239 33.15 9.96 -19.69
N ARG A 240 33.09 11.23 -20.07
CA ARG A 240 34.28 12.01 -20.47
C ARG A 240 35.23 12.24 -19.30
N ASP A 241 34.74 12.65 -18.16
CA ASP A 241 35.57 13.23 -17.10
C ASP A 241 35.90 12.23 -15.98
N TRP A 242 35.04 11.22 -15.77
CA TRP A 242 35.10 10.38 -14.57
C TRP A 242 35.16 8.88 -14.84
N LYS A 243 34.79 8.43 -16.04
CA LYS A 243 34.88 7.01 -16.37
C LYS A 243 36.34 6.57 -16.47
N ARG A 244 36.72 5.61 -15.64
CA ARG A 244 38.07 5.03 -15.72
C ARG A 244 38.23 4.33 -17.06
N LEU A 245 39.26 4.70 -17.82
CA LEU A 245 39.72 3.91 -18.97
C LEU A 245 40.12 2.53 -18.45
N LYS A 246 39.57 1.49 -19.05
CA LYS A 246 39.93 0.09 -18.75
C LYS A 246 41.32 -0.20 -19.34
#